data_3c8077eb57e8c20592759b427e312e04
#
_entry.id   3c8077eb57e8c20592759b427e312e04
#
_cell.length_a   1.000
_cell.length_b   1.000
_cell.length_c   1.000
_cell.angle_alpha   90.00
_cell.angle_beta   90.00
_cell.angle_gamma   90.00
#
_symmetry.space_group_name_H-M   'P 1'
#
loop_
_entity.id
_entity.type
_entity.pdbx_description
1 polymer ?
#
loop_
_entity_poly.entity_id
_entity_poly.type
_entity_poly.pdbx_seq_one_letter_code
_entity_poly.pdbx_strand_id
1 'polypeptide(L)'
;MTEKDRPRKDRPWVMRTYAGHSTAEASNALYRGNLAKGQTGLSVAFDLPTQTGYDPDSPLARGEVGKVGVPVPHLGEMRKLFEGIPLTEMNTSMTINAPAMWLLALYQVVAEEQNPELPPVEVAGQLAGTTQNDIIKEYLSRGTYVFPPEHSLRLISDVISYTVHQIPQWNPINVCSYHLQEAGATPTQELAYALCTAIAVLDTVKASGQVDEADFEKVVGRISFFVNAGVRFVEEMCKMRAFVELWDEITRERYGVQDAKMRRFRYGVQVNSLGLTEAQPENNVQRIVLEMLGVTLSKNARARAVQLPAWNEALGLPRPWDQQWSLRLQQVLAFESDLLEYDDIFEGSHV
;
A
#
# COMPACT_ATOMS: atom_id res chain seq x y z
N MET A 1 29.80 25.20 -7.33
CA MET A 1 29.72 23.82 -6.86
C MET A 1 30.00 22.92 -8.04
N THR A 2 30.99 22.08 -7.98
CA THR A 2 31.25 21.10 -9.02
C THR A 2 30.27 19.93 -8.85
N GLU A 3 30.05 19.12 -9.87
CA GLU A 3 29.17 17.96 -9.81
C GLU A 3 29.55 16.95 -8.70
N LYS A 4 30.80 16.98 -8.24
CA LYS A 4 31.35 16.20 -7.12
C LYS A 4 30.95 16.72 -5.74
N ASP A 5 30.53 17.98 -5.63
CA ASP A 5 30.16 18.63 -4.36
C ASP A 5 28.65 18.58 -4.06
N ARG A 6 27.87 18.00 -4.96
CA ARG A 6 26.43 17.84 -4.71
C ARG A 6 26.18 16.70 -3.72
N PRO A 7 25.32 16.91 -2.71
CA PRO A 7 24.92 15.84 -1.82
C PRO A 7 24.36 14.65 -2.62
N ARG A 8 24.66 13.44 -2.18
CA ARG A 8 24.13 12.24 -2.84
C ARG A 8 22.62 12.18 -2.62
N LYS A 9 21.84 12.23 -3.70
CA LYS A 9 20.39 12.11 -3.61
C LYS A 9 19.97 10.78 -2.97
N ASP A 10 19.02 10.84 -2.05
CA ASP A 10 18.33 9.67 -1.55
C ASP A 10 17.54 8.98 -2.68
N ARG A 11 17.25 7.70 -2.50
CA ARG A 11 16.31 7.02 -3.40
C ARG A 11 14.90 7.55 -3.17
N PRO A 12 14.14 7.87 -4.23
CA PRO A 12 12.75 8.27 -4.10
C PRO A 12 11.89 7.10 -3.58
N TRP A 13 10.68 7.43 -3.15
CA TRP A 13 9.62 6.47 -2.86
C TRP A 13 9.21 5.68 -4.10
N VAL A 14 8.54 4.55 -3.88
CA VAL A 14 7.92 3.79 -4.96
C VAL A 14 6.75 4.60 -5.51
N MET A 15 6.83 4.95 -6.79
CA MET A 15 5.77 5.69 -7.50
C MET A 15 4.74 4.71 -8.04
N ARG A 16 3.51 4.83 -7.56
CA ARG A 16 2.40 3.95 -7.92
C ARG A 16 1.22 4.74 -8.45
N THR A 17 0.42 4.08 -9.29
CA THR A 17 -0.93 4.48 -9.63
C THR A 17 -1.86 3.34 -9.21
N TYR A 18 -2.89 3.63 -8.43
CA TYR A 18 -3.93 2.67 -8.09
C TYR A 18 -4.78 2.45 -9.33
N ALA A 19 -4.74 1.25 -9.89
CA ALA A 19 -5.34 0.99 -11.18
C ALA A 19 -5.88 -0.44 -11.30
N GLY A 20 -6.95 -0.58 -12.05
CA GLY A 20 -7.65 -1.80 -12.40
C GLY A 20 -9.05 -1.46 -12.89
N HIS A 21 -9.47 -2.07 -13.97
CA HIS A 21 -10.80 -1.85 -14.55
C HIS A 21 -11.17 -2.94 -15.57
N SER A 22 -12.44 -3.06 -15.88
CA SER A 22 -13.02 -3.86 -16.95
C SER A 22 -12.59 -5.33 -16.93
N THR A 23 -11.48 -5.66 -17.56
CA THR A 23 -10.95 -7.02 -17.68
C THR A 23 -9.49 -7.11 -17.27
N ALA A 24 -8.97 -8.30 -17.08
CA ALA A 24 -7.57 -8.53 -16.78
C ALA A 24 -6.66 -8.03 -17.92
N GLU A 25 -7.05 -8.26 -19.18
CA GLU A 25 -6.30 -7.81 -20.34
C GLU A 25 -6.24 -6.28 -20.44
N ALA A 26 -7.37 -5.60 -20.23
CA ALA A 26 -7.42 -4.14 -20.26
C ALA A 26 -6.58 -3.53 -19.12
N SER A 27 -6.64 -4.12 -17.94
CA SER A 27 -5.82 -3.71 -16.79
C SER A 27 -4.34 -3.99 -17.01
N ASN A 28 -3.97 -5.13 -17.61
CA ASN A 28 -2.58 -5.44 -18.00
C ASN A 28 -2.01 -4.38 -18.94
N ALA A 29 -2.78 -4.02 -19.99
CA ALA A 29 -2.36 -3.00 -20.94
C ALA A 29 -2.09 -1.64 -20.25
N LEU A 30 -2.94 -1.25 -19.29
CA LEU A 30 -2.76 -0.05 -18.48
C LEU A 30 -1.50 -0.14 -17.61
N TYR A 31 -1.27 -1.26 -16.92
CA TYR A 31 -0.07 -1.45 -16.07
C TYR A 31 1.21 -1.35 -16.88
N ARG A 32 1.28 -2.06 -18.00
CA ARG A 32 2.45 -2.01 -18.89
C ARG A 32 2.67 -0.60 -19.45
N GLY A 33 1.61 0.10 -19.81
CA GLY A 33 1.68 1.49 -20.25
C GLY A 33 2.21 2.44 -19.17
N ASN A 34 1.82 2.26 -17.91
CA ASN A 34 2.30 3.06 -16.79
C ASN A 34 3.76 2.72 -16.43
N LEU A 35 4.13 1.45 -16.44
CA LEU A 35 5.52 1.02 -16.23
C LEU A 35 6.47 1.60 -17.30
N ALA A 36 6.05 1.59 -18.57
CA ALA A 36 6.81 2.20 -19.67
C ALA A 36 7.00 3.71 -19.51
N LYS A 37 6.16 4.38 -18.71
CA LYS A 37 6.25 5.82 -18.40
C LYS A 37 7.05 6.12 -17.12
N GLY A 38 7.65 5.11 -16.49
CA GLY A 38 8.50 5.26 -15.32
C GLY A 38 7.82 5.05 -13.97
N GLN A 39 6.64 4.43 -13.94
CA GLN A 39 6.07 3.88 -12.70
C GLN A 39 7.01 2.78 -12.17
N THR A 40 7.25 2.74 -10.86
CA THR A 40 8.27 1.86 -10.27
C THR A 40 7.70 0.73 -9.43
N GLY A 41 6.39 0.63 -9.32
CA GLY A 41 5.68 -0.46 -8.66
C GLY A 41 4.21 -0.48 -9.03
N LEU A 42 3.55 -1.60 -8.83
CA LEU A 42 2.14 -1.77 -9.14
C LEU A 42 1.27 -1.58 -7.89
N SER A 43 0.07 -1.05 -8.08
CA SER A 43 -1.01 -1.04 -7.10
C SER A 43 -2.29 -1.50 -7.78
N VAL A 44 -2.71 -2.72 -7.44
CA VAL A 44 -3.83 -3.41 -8.10
C VAL A 44 -5.13 -3.05 -7.42
N ALA A 45 -6.05 -2.47 -8.17
CA ALA A 45 -7.44 -2.27 -7.78
C ALA A 45 -8.26 -3.49 -8.22
N PHE A 46 -8.66 -4.33 -7.27
CA PHE A 46 -9.61 -5.42 -7.54
C PHE A 46 -11.04 -4.90 -7.46
N ASP A 47 -11.92 -5.48 -8.27
CA ASP A 47 -13.33 -5.13 -8.24
C ASP A 47 -14.02 -5.62 -6.94
N LEU A 48 -15.21 -5.10 -6.68
CA LEU A 48 -15.93 -5.41 -5.45
C LEU A 48 -16.28 -6.91 -5.32
N PRO A 49 -16.72 -7.63 -6.35
CA PRO A 49 -16.92 -9.09 -6.25
C PRO A 49 -15.67 -9.84 -5.84
N THR A 50 -14.51 -9.54 -6.44
CA THR A 50 -13.23 -10.15 -6.05
C THR A 50 -12.88 -9.83 -4.58
N GLN A 51 -13.10 -8.58 -4.14
CA GLN A 51 -12.81 -8.18 -2.75
C GLN A 51 -13.73 -8.84 -1.73
N THR A 52 -14.94 -9.21 -2.12
CA THR A 52 -15.96 -9.80 -1.23
C THR A 52 -16.12 -11.30 -1.41
N GLY A 53 -15.34 -11.93 -2.31
CA GLY A 53 -15.33 -13.37 -2.53
C GLY A 53 -16.53 -13.90 -3.31
N TYR A 54 -17.17 -13.06 -4.12
CA TYR A 54 -18.23 -13.49 -5.03
C TYR A 54 -17.68 -13.83 -6.42
N ASP A 55 -18.19 -14.90 -7.00
CA ASP A 55 -17.95 -15.20 -8.40
C ASP A 55 -18.65 -14.16 -9.31
N PRO A 56 -18.08 -13.83 -10.49
CA PRO A 56 -18.64 -12.83 -11.39
C PRO A 56 -20.06 -13.13 -11.90
N ASP A 57 -20.45 -14.40 -11.93
CA ASP A 57 -21.79 -14.85 -12.33
C ASP A 57 -22.81 -14.88 -11.17
N SER A 58 -22.37 -14.59 -9.95
CA SER A 58 -23.24 -14.45 -8.80
C SER A 58 -24.28 -13.34 -9.02
N PRO A 59 -25.57 -13.56 -8.68
CA PRO A 59 -26.57 -12.48 -8.72
C PRO A 59 -26.16 -11.23 -7.91
N LEU A 60 -25.38 -11.41 -6.82
CA LEU A 60 -24.90 -10.33 -5.97
C LEU A 60 -23.73 -9.53 -6.60
N ALA A 61 -23.04 -10.11 -7.57
CA ALA A 61 -21.97 -9.43 -8.31
C ALA A 61 -22.49 -8.57 -9.47
N ARG A 62 -23.78 -8.67 -9.79
CA ARG A 62 -24.38 -8.04 -10.97
C ARG A 62 -24.22 -6.53 -10.96
N GLY A 63 -23.58 -6.00 -11.99
CA GLY A 63 -23.35 -4.55 -12.15
C GLY A 63 -22.10 -4.01 -11.46
N GLU A 64 -21.32 -4.87 -10.75
CA GLU A 64 -20.08 -4.49 -10.08
C GLU A 64 -18.82 -5.11 -10.71
N VAL A 65 -18.99 -6.16 -11.53
CA VAL A 65 -17.86 -6.86 -12.18
C VAL A 65 -17.11 -5.91 -13.11
N GLY A 66 -15.83 -5.70 -12.84
CA GLY A 66 -14.96 -4.84 -13.66
C GLY A 66 -15.29 -3.35 -13.62
N LYS A 67 -16.22 -2.89 -12.79
CA LYS A 67 -16.68 -1.49 -12.77
C LYS A 67 -15.68 -0.56 -12.09
N VAL A 68 -15.23 -0.91 -10.91
CA VAL A 68 -14.23 -0.14 -10.13
C VAL A 68 -13.16 -1.11 -9.65
N GLY A 69 -12.35 -1.58 -10.56
CA GLY A 69 -11.32 -2.56 -10.31
C GLY A 69 -11.35 -3.71 -11.32
N VAL A 70 -10.35 -4.57 -11.27
CA VAL A 70 -10.21 -5.73 -12.15
C VAL A 70 -10.79 -6.98 -11.50
N PRO A 71 -11.65 -7.76 -12.19
CA PRO A 71 -12.12 -9.04 -11.72
C PRO A 71 -11.01 -10.10 -11.84
N VAL A 72 -10.73 -10.82 -10.75
CA VAL A 72 -9.77 -11.93 -10.73
C VAL A 72 -10.38 -13.11 -9.98
N PRO A 73 -11.32 -13.83 -10.57
CA PRO A 73 -12.01 -14.95 -9.92
C PRO A 73 -11.20 -16.25 -9.92
N HIS A 74 -10.20 -16.37 -10.76
CA HIS A 74 -9.41 -17.60 -10.91
C HIS A 74 -8.02 -17.35 -11.53
N LEU A 75 -7.20 -18.38 -11.53
CA LEU A 75 -5.81 -18.35 -12.00
C LEU A 75 -5.65 -17.85 -13.46
N GLY A 76 -6.60 -18.19 -14.33
CA GLY A 76 -6.58 -17.73 -15.73
C GLY A 76 -6.59 -16.21 -15.85
N GLU A 77 -7.41 -15.52 -15.06
CA GLU A 77 -7.44 -14.04 -15.05
C GLU A 77 -6.19 -13.46 -14.39
N MET A 78 -5.63 -14.11 -13.36
CA MET A 78 -4.38 -13.68 -12.77
C MET A 78 -3.21 -13.76 -13.76
N ARG A 79 -3.14 -14.83 -14.59
CA ARG A 79 -2.14 -14.96 -15.67
C ARG A 79 -2.23 -13.82 -16.67
N LYS A 80 -3.45 -13.52 -17.15
CA LYS A 80 -3.69 -12.40 -18.08
C LYS A 80 -3.32 -11.05 -17.49
N LEU A 81 -3.67 -10.84 -16.20
CA LEU A 81 -3.40 -9.58 -15.50
C LEU A 81 -1.91 -9.26 -15.45
N PHE A 82 -1.08 -10.27 -15.28
CA PHE A 82 0.38 -10.11 -15.15
C PHE A 82 1.18 -10.60 -16.37
N GLU A 83 0.52 -10.83 -17.51
CA GLU A 83 1.22 -11.22 -18.73
C GLU A 83 2.28 -10.19 -19.14
N GLY A 84 3.52 -10.66 -19.32
CA GLY A 84 4.67 -9.82 -19.70
C GLY A 84 5.12 -8.82 -18.62
N ILE A 85 4.73 -9.03 -17.36
CA ILE A 85 5.22 -8.27 -16.21
C ILE A 85 6.02 -9.22 -15.31
N PRO A 86 7.34 -9.03 -15.13
CA PRO A 86 8.18 -9.92 -14.35
C PRO A 86 7.89 -9.78 -12.85
N LEU A 87 7.21 -10.75 -12.25
CA LEU A 87 6.74 -10.68 -10.88
C LEU A 87 7.86 -10.76 -9.84
N THR A 88 8.97 -11.40 -10.15
CA THR A 88 10.17 -11.47 -9.29
C THR A 88 10.93 -10.14 -9.20
N GLU A 89 10.74 -9.25 -10.16
CA GLU A 89 11.38 -7.92 -10.20
C GLU A 89 10.42 -6.81 -9.75
N MET A 90 9.11 -7.07 -9.80
CA MET A 90 8.09 -6.05 -9.59
C MET A 90 7.62 -6.00 -8.13
N ASN A 91 7.60 -4.79 -7.54
CA ASN A 91 6.96 -4.58 -6.25
C ASN A 91 5.45 -4.36 -6.46
N THR A 92 4.64 -5.32 -6.06
CA THR A 92 3.19 -5.30 -6.28
C THR A 92 2.42 -5.12 -4.98
N SER A 93 1.57 -4.11 -4.92
CA SER A 93 0.60 -3.90 -3.84
C SER A 93 -0.79 -4.36 -4.28
N MET A 94 -1.42 -5.19 -3.48
CA MET A 94 -2.77 -5.69 -3.71
C MET A 94 -3.72 -5.12 -2.67
N THR A 95 -4.69 -4.32 -3.13
CA THR A 95 -5.78 -3.85 -2.27
C THR A 95 -6.84 -4.95 -2.20
N ILE A 96 -6.59 -5.91 -1.32
CA ILE A 96 -7.43 -7.08 -1.08
C ILE A 96 -7.38 -7.43 0.41
N ASN A 97 -8.50 -7.81 0.99
CA ASN A 97 -8.65 -8.04 2.42
C ASN A 97 -9.06 -9.48 2.73
N ALA A 98 -10.32 -9.79 2.93
CA ALA A 98 -10.75 -11.14 3.30
C ALA A 98 -10.28 -12.25 2.32
N PRO A 99 -10.28 -12.06 0.98
CA PRO A 99 -9.74 -13.02 0.03
C PRO A 99 -8.22 -12.94 -0.20
N ALA A 100 -7.46 -12.21 0.62
CA ALA A 100 -6.03 -11.94 0.39
C ALA A 100 -5.19 -13.20 0.19
N MET A 101 -5.46 -14.27 0.96
CA MET A 101 -4.71 -15.51 0.87
C MET A 101 -4.86 -16.20 -0.50
N TRP A 102 -6.05 -16.16 -1.09
CA TRP A 102 -6.28 -16.76 -2.41
C TRP A 102 -5.60 -15.97 -3.51
N LEU A 103 -5.71 -14.63 -3.46
CA LEU A 103 -5.06 -13.78 -4.46
C LEU A 103 -3.53 -13.86 -4.36
N LEU A 104 -2.98 -13.97 -3.15
CA LEU A 104 -1.54 -14.18 -2.95
C LEU A 104 -1.10 -15.53 -3.48
N ALA A 105 -1.87 -16.60 -3.23
CA ALA A 105 -1.56 -17.92 -3.79
C ALA A 105 -1.60 -17.93 -5.33
N LEU A 106 -2.62 -17.32 -5.94
CA LEU A 106 -2.69 -17.19 -7.39
C LEU A 106 -1.52 -16.39 -7.96
N TYR A 107 -1.11 -15.31 -7.29
CA TYR A 107 0.03 -14.49 -7.68
C TYR A 107 1.35 -15.28 -7.63
N GLN A 108 1.56 -16.05 -6.56
CA GLN A 108 2.74 -16.90 -6.43
C GLN A 108 2.81 -17.97 -7.52
N VAL A 109 1.69 -18.65 -7.81
CA VAL A 109 1.63 -19.64 -8.90
C VAL A 109 2.00 -19.03 -10.25
N VAL A 110 1.47 -17.81 -10.55
CA VAL A 110 1.84 -17.12 -11.80
C VAL A 110 3.33 -16.76 -11.82
N ALA A 111 3.91 -16.35 -10.70
CA ALA A 111 5.34 -16.06 -10.63
C ALA A 111 6.19 -17.32 -10.85
N GLU A 112 5.79 -18.46 -10.30
CA GLU A 112 6.44 -19.75 -10.52
C GLU A 112 6.34 -20.20 -12.00
N GLU A 113 5.19 -20.01 -12.62
CA GLU A 113 4.99 -20.29 -14.05
C GLU A 113 5.82 -19.38 -14.96
N GLN A 114 6.09 -18.15 -14.54
CA GLN A 114 6.98 -17.23 -15.28
C GLN A 114 8.47 -17.59 -15.17
N ASN A 115 8.86 -18.39 -14.17
CA ASN A 115 10.25 -18.76 -13.88
C ASN A 115 10.40 -20.28 -13.71
N PRO A 116 10.07 -21.09 -14.75
CA PRO A 116 10.03 -22.54 -14.63
C PRO A 116 11.40 -23.20 -14.43
N GLU A 117 12.48 -22.43 -14.64
CA GLU A 117 13.87 -22.87 -14.42
C GLU A 117 14.30 -22.77 -12.95
N LEU A 118 13.56 -22.03 -12.12
CA LEU A 118 13.88 -21.85 -10.70
C LEU A 118 13.02 -22.75 -9.82
N PRO A 119 13.56 -23.25 -8.70
CA PRO A 119 12.75 -23.91 -7.69
C PRO A 119 11.69 -22.96 -7.12
N PRO A 120 10.46 -23.42 -6.80
CA PRO A 120 9.39 -22.57 -6.25
C PRO A 120 9.81 -21.74 -5.04
N VAL A 121 10.64 -22.30 -4.16
CA VAL A 121 11.14 -21.58 -2.97
C VAL A 121 12.05 -20.40 -3.32
N GLU A 122 12.81 -20.48 -4.39
CA GLU A 122 13.67 -19.38 -4.86
C GLU A 122 12.82 -18.29 -5.51
N VAL A 123 11.81 -18.65 -6.29
CA VAL A 123 10.84 -17.70 -6.85
C VAL A 123 10.12 -16.96 -5.72
N ALA A 124 9.57 -17.70 -4.75
CA ALA A 124 8.89 -17.14 -3.60
C ALA A 124 9.79 -16.17 -2.81
N GLY A 125 11.07 -16.51 -2.62
CA GLY A 125 12.07 -15.67 -1.96
C GLY A 125 12.35 -14.33 -2.64
N GLN A 126 12.06 -14.20 -3.94
CA GLN A 126 12.23 -12.98 -4.73
C GLN A 126 10.99 -12.09 -4.74
N LEU A 127 9.81 -12.63 -4.41
CA LEU A 127 8.57 -11.87 -4.45
C LEU A 127 8.56 -10.74 -3.43
N ALA A 128 8.39 -9.53 -3.90
CA ALA A 128 8.31 -8.33 -3.07
C ALA A 128 6.98 -7.60 -3.31
N GLY A 129 6.24 -7.37 -2.25
CA GLY A 129 4.93 -6.74 -2.39
C GLY A 129 4.19 -6.62 -1.08
N THR A 130 2.89 -6.43 -1.19
CA THR A 130 2.00 -6.20 -0.05
C THR A 130 0.61 -6.71 -0.37
N THR A 131 0.01 -7.48 0.53
CA THR A 131 -1.45 -7.66 0.61
C THR A 131 -1.99 -6.74 1.70
N GLN A 132 -3.10 -6.05 1.45
CA GLN A 132 -3.70 -5.17 2.48
C GLN A 132 -4.18 -5.99 3.67
N ASN A 133 -5.02 -6.99 3.46
CA ASN A 133 -5.39 -7.98 4.47
C ASN A 133 -5.80 -7.41 5.85
N ASP A 134 -6.34 -6.18 5.86
CA ASP A 134 -6.79 -5.48 7.07
C ASP A 134 -8.30 -5.62 7.22
N ILE A 135 -8.70 -6.68 7.89
CA ILE A 135 -10.12 -6.97 8.07
C ILE A 135 -10.78 -6.08 9.16
N ILE A 136 -10.00 -5.61 10.13
CA ILE A 136 -10.53 -4.75 11.19
C ILE A 136 -11.06 -3.45 10.58
N LYS A 137 -10.31 -2.84 9.70
CA LYS A 137 -10.73 -1.65 8.97
C LYS A 137 -11.96 -1.92 8.08
N GLU A 138 -12.08 -3.11 7.50
CA GLU A 138 -13.26 -3.47 6.71
C GLU A 138 -14.55 -3.41 7.53
N TYR A 139 -14.51 -3.90 8.75
CA TYR A 139 -15.67 -3.83 9.65
C TYR A 139 -15.95 -2.40 10.13
N LEU A 140 -14.90 -1.61 10.41
CA LEU A 140 -15.05 -0.29 11.01
C LEU A 140 -15.49 0.79 10.02
N SER A 141 -14.98 0.76 8.78
CA SER A 141 -15.14 1.88 7.85
C SER A 141 -15.78 1.53 6.51
N ARG A 142 -15.69 0.28 6.06
CA ARG A 142 -16.26 -0.12 4.76
C ARG A 142 -17.54 -0.94 4.85
N GLY A 143 -17.83 -1.51 6.01
CA GLY A 143 -18.98 -2.37 6.21
C GLY A 143 -18.91 -3.70 5.43
N THR A 144 -17.72 -4.07 4.92
CA THR A 144 -17.51 -5.32 4.19
C THR A 144 -17.37 -6.47 5.17
N TYR A 145 -18.19 -7.50 5.01
CA TYR A 145 -18.27 -8.64 5.90
C TYR A 145 -18.30 -9.94 5.09
N VAL A 146 -17.17 -10.66 5.03
CA VAL A 146 -17.07 -11.95 4.35
C VAL A 146 -17.10 -13.10 5.36
N PHE A 147 -16.27 -13.02 6.40
CA PHE A 147 -16.23 -13.98 7.49
C PHE A 147 -16.41 -13.30 8.84
N PRO A 148 -16.83 -14.03 9.90
CA PRO A 148 -16.80 -13.52 11.26
C PRO A 148 -15.39 -13.03 11.67
N PRO A 149 -15.27 -12.02 12.54
CA PRO A 149 -13.99 -11.43 12.93
C PRO A 149 -12.95 -12.43 13.42
N GLU A 150 -13.35 -13.40 14.23
CA GLU A 150 -12.46 -14.44 14.76
C GLU A 150 -11.81 -15.28 13.64
N HIS A 151 -12.59 -15.72 12.66
CA HIS A 151 -12.07 -16.47 11.51
C HIS A 151 -11.17 -15.61 10.63
N SER A 152 -11.52 -14.35 10.45
CA SER A 152 -10.71 -13.41 9.67
C SER A 152 -9.35 -13.13 10.32
N LEU A 153 -9.30 -12.95 11.64
CA LEU A 153 -8.04 -12.79 12.38
C LEU A 153 -7.16 -14.04 12.31
N ARG A 154 -7.77 -15.24 12.36
CA ARG A 154 -7.03 -16.48 12.16
C ARG A 154 -6.40 -16.54 10.77
N LEU A 155 -7.17 -16.20 9.71
CA LEU A 155 -6.66 -16.18 8.34
C LEU A 155 -5.54 -15.14 8.14
N ILE A 156 -5.61 -13.99 8.82
CA ILE A 156 -4.51 -13.02 8.83
C ILE A 156 -3.25 -13.66 9.45
N SER A 157 -3.41 -14.36 10.58
CA SER A 157 -2.31 -15.06 11.25
C SER A 157 -1.68 -16.13 10.36
N ASP A 158 -2.51 -16.91 9.64
CA ASP A 158 -2.06 -17.93 8.70
C ASP A 158 -1.22 -17.31 7.56
N VAL A 159 -1.69 -16.20 6.97
CA VAL A 159 -0.95 -15.47 5.91
C VAL A 159 0.37 -14.90 6.44
N ILE A 160 0.37 -14.34 7.65
CA ILE A 160 1.59 -13.82 8.27
C ILE A 160 2.61 -14.93 8.51
N SER A 161 2.19 -16.05 9.10
CA SER A 161 3.04 -17.21 9.33
C SER A 161 3.62 -17.75 8.03
N TYR A 162 2.79 -17.93 7.01
CA TYR A 162 3.24 -18.38 5.71
C TYR A 162 4.29 -17.44 5.09
N THR A 163 4.01 -16.16 5.05
CA THR A 163 4.87 -15.19 4.36
C THR A 163 6.20 -14.98 5.06
N VAL A 164 6.24 -14.99 6.39
CA VAL A 164 7.50 -14.87 7.15
C VAL A 164 8.47 -15.99 6.78
N HIS A 165 7.96 -17.21 6.55
CA HIS A 165 8.79 -18.36 6.24
C HIS A 165 9.03 -18.57 4.73
N GLN A 166 8.05 -18.31 3.88
CA GLN A 166 8.10 -18.66 2.47
C GLN A 166 8.35 -17.46 1.53
N ILE A 167 7.84 -16.28 1.89
CA ILE A 167 7.94 -15.08 1.05
C ILE A 167 8.51 -13.90 1.88
N PRO A 168 9.77 -13.97 2.33
CA PRO A 168 10.32 -13.09 3.37
C PRO A 168 10.37 -11.59 3.00
N GLN A 169 10.21 -11.24 1.72
CA GLN A 169 10.16 -9.85 1.27
C GLN A 169 8.72 -9.30 1.13
N TRP A 170 7.70 -10.12 1.40
CA TRP A 170 6.30 -9.73 1.33
C TRP A 170 5.83 -9.07 2.63
N ASN A 171 5.00 -8.04 2.53
CA ASN A 171 4.27 -7.48 3.66
C ASN A 171 2.88 -8.15 3.72
N PRO A 172 2.66 -9.06 4.66
CA PRO A 172 1.43 -9.88 4.72
C PRO A 172 0.20 -9.10 5.15
N ILE A 173 0.42 -7.95 5.78
CA ILE A 173 -0.62 -7.02 6.17
C ILE A 173 -0.17 -5.59 5.91
N ASN A 174 -1.12 -4.78 5.52
CA ASN A 174 -0.99 -3.34 5.37
C ASN A 174 -2.13 -2.71 6.18
N VAL A 175 -1.83 -2.31 7.41
CA VAL A 175 -2.80 -1.66 8.29
C VAL A 175 -3.28 -0.38 7.61
N CYS A 176 -4.54 -0.36 7.21
CA CYS A 176 -5.08 0.66 6.34
C CYS A 176 -5.98 1.64 7.09
N SER A 177 -5.42 2.72 7.56
CA SER A 177 -6.16 3.80 8.22
C SER A 177 -6.73 4.84 7.25
N TYR A 178 -6.36 4.78 5.98
CA TYR A 178 -6.86 5.67 4.92
C TYR A 178 -8.39 5.79 4.96
N HIS A 179 -9.10 4.65 4.96
CA HIS A 179 -10.56 4.64 4.97
C HIS A 179 -11.18 5.17 6.27
N LEU A 180 -10.46 5.10 7.39
CA LEU A 180 -10.94 5.67 8.66
C LEU A 180 -10.99 7.19 8.59
N GLN A 181 -9.99 7.83 8.03
CA GLN A 181 -9.98 9.27 7.83
C GLN A 181 -11.03 9.69 6.80
N GLU A 182 -11.24 8.94 5.72
CA GLU A 182 -12.31 9.19 4.76
C GLU A 182 -13.71 9.03 5.39
N ALA A 183 -13.83 8.16 6.39
CA ALA A 183 -15.07 8.01 7.18
C ALA A 183 -15.23 9.10 8.26
N GLY A 184 -14.30 10.06 8.37
CA GLY A 184 -14.39 11.22 9.24
C GLY A 184 -13.49 11.19 10.48
N ALA A 185 -12.58 10.23 10.62
CA ALA A 185 -11.59 10.25 11.69
C ALA A 185 -10.63 11.44 11.52
N THR A 186 -10.32 12.11 12.64
CA THR A 186 -9.28 13.14 12.67
C THR A 186 -7.88 12.51 12.49
N PRO A 187 -6.84 13.26 12.11
CA PRO A 187 -5.47 12.74 12.02
C PRO A 187 -5.00 12.04 13.29
N THR A 188 -5.34 12.55 14.47
CA THR A 188 -5.03 11.91 15.77
C THR A 188 -5.78 10.59 15.96
N GLN A 189 -7.06 10.54 15.59
CA GLN A 189 -7.86 9.30 15.66
C GLN A 189 -7.37 8.26 14.65
N GLU A 190 -7.02 8.68 13.44
CA GLU A 190 -6.43 7.79 12.43
C GLU A 190 -5.16 7.12 12.97
N LEU A 191 -4.24 7.91 13.54
CA LEU A 191 -3.01 7.42 14.16
C LEU A 191 -3.31 6.41 15.26
N ALA A 192 -4.19 6.75 16.20
CA ALA A 192 -4.54 5.88 17.33
C ALA A 192 -5.17 4.56 16.85
N TYR A 193 -6.13 4.61 15.95
CA TYR A 193 -6.82 3.42 15.44
C TYR A 193 -5.89 2.51 14.61
N ALA A 194 -5.00 3.09 13.81
CA ALA A 194 -4.01 2.32 13.06
C ALA A 194 -3.08 1.55 13.99
N LEU A 195 -2.56 2.20 15.03
CA LEU A 195 -1.70 1.55 16.00
C LEU A 195 -2.44 0.48 16.81
N CYS A 196 -3.68 0.75 17.23
CA CYS A 196 -4.53 -0.25 17.89
C CYS A 196 -4.79 -1.47 17.00
N THR A 197 -5.03 -1.28 15.70
CA THR A 197 -5.19 -2.36 14.74
C THR A 197 -3.92 -3.19 14.61
N ALA A 198 -2.76 -2.55 14.49
CA ALA A 198 -1.48 -3.23 14.43
C ALA A 198 -1.20 -4.04 15.69
N ILE A 199 -1.47 -3.49 16.88
CA ILE A 199 -1.36 -4.17 18.17
C ILE A 199 -2.29 -5.40 18.21
N ALA A 200 -3.55 -5.25 17.84
CA ALA A 200 -4.51 -6.36 17.85
C ALA A 200 -4.05 -7.51 16.95
N VAL A 201 -3.52 -7.21 15.76
CA VAL A 201 -2.98 -8.22 14.85
C VAL A 201 -1.75 -8.89 15.45
N LEU A 202 -0.77 -8.13 15.96
CA LEU A 202 0.44 -8.68 16.56
C LEU A 202 0.14 -9.55 17.78
N ASP A 203 -0.78 -9.11 18.64
CA ASP A 203 -1.22 -9.90 19.80
C ASP A 203 -1.90 -11.21 19.36
N THR A 204 -2.71 -11.17 18.30
CA THR A 204 -3.34 -12.37 17.73
C THR A 204 -2.30 -13.34 17.17
N VAL A 205 -1.32 -12.86 16.41
CA VAL A 205 -0.24 -13.71 15.88
C VAL A 205 0.57 -14.32 16.99
N LYS A 206 0.92 -13.53 18.01
CA LYS A 206 1.67 -14.03 19.17
C LYS A 206 0.90 -15.10 19.95
N ALA A 207 -0.39 -14.88 20.16
CA ALA A 207 -1.27 -15.82 20.86
C ALA A 207 -1.53 -17.11 20.07
N SER A 208 -1.46 -17.07 18.72
CA SER A 208 -1.68 -18.25 17.87
C SER A 208 -0.59 -19.31 17.99
N GLY A 209 0.64 -18.91 18.37
CA GLY A 209 1.79 -19.80 18.43
C GLY A 209 2.28 -20.32 17.07
N GLN A 210 1.79 -19.77 15.97
CA GLN A 210 2.16 -20.19 14.60
C GLN A 210 3.53 -19.67 14.15
N VAL A 211 4.07 -18.69 14.84
CA VAL A 211 5.38 -18.12 14.58
C VAL A 211 6.22 -18.25 15.87
N ASP A 212 7.39 -18.81 15.74
CA ASP A 212 8.31 -18.94 16.86
C ASP A 212 8.73 -17.58 17.42
N GLU A 213 9.01 -17.51 18.73
CA GLU A 213 9.40 -16.25 19.37
C GLU A 213 10.67 -15.65 18.74
N ALA A 214 11.60 -16.49 18.27
CA ALA A 214 12.81 -16.06 17.56
C ALA A 214 12.53 -15.38 16.21
N ASP A 215 11.40 -15.69 15.57
CA ASP A 215 10.99 -15.13 14.29
C ASP A 215 9.97 -13.99 14.42
N PHE A 216 9.46 -13.72 15.63
CA PHE A 216 8.44 -12.70 15.84
C PHE A 216 8.91 -11.28 15.47
N GLU A 217 10.19 -10.99 15.65
CA GLU A 217 10.80 -9.75 15.18
C GLU A 217 10.62 -9.53 13.66
N LYS A 218 10.69 -10.63 12.87
CA LYS A 218 10.45 -10.59 11.43
C LYS A 218 8.98 -10.26 11.11
N VAL A 219 8.03 -10.78 11.91
CA VAL A 219 6.61 -10.40 11.78
C VAL A 219 6.45 -8.91 11.96
N VAL A 220 6.96 -8.35 13.05
CA VAL A 220 6.91 -6.90 13.32
C VAL A 220 7.52 -6.11 12.18
N GLY A 221 8.71 -6.54 11.72
CA GLY A 221 9.42 -5.92 10.61
C GLY A 221 8.68 -5.99 9.26
N ARG A 222 7.63 -6.79 9.13
CA ARG A 222 6.82 -6.91 7.91
C ARG A 222 5.44 -6.28 8.03
N ILE A 223 5.05 -5.77 9.18
CA ILE A 223 3.88 -4.90 9.27
C ILE A 223 4.15 -3.65 8.45
N SER A 224 3.24 -3.32 7.58
CA SER A 224 3.22 -2.07 6.82
C SER A 224 1.92 -1.32 7.08
N PHE A 225 1.91 -0.04 6.76
CA PHE A 225 0.75 0.82 6.97
C PHE A 225 0.35 1.48 5.65
N PHE A 226 -0.92 1.82 5.54
CA PHE A 226 -1.44 2.63 4.45
C PHE A 226 -2.30 3.74 5.02
N VAL A 227 -1.79 4.95 4.96
CA VAL A 227 -2.35 6.10 5.67
C VAL A 227 -2.90 7.12 4.68
N ASN A 228 -3.65 8.08 5.20
CA ASN A 228 -4.15 9.21 4.44
C ASN A 228 -3.28 10.45 4.70
N ALA A 229 -3.34 11.43 3.80
CA ALA A 229 -2.76 12.76 3.99
C ALA A 229 -3.60 13.80 3.27
N GLY A 230 -4.10 14.78 4.02
CA GLY A 230 -4.91 15.87 3.52
C GLY A 230 -4.13 17.15 3.26
N VAL A 231 -4.83 18.18 2.80
CA VAL A 231 -4.24 19.48 2.42
C VAL A 231 -3.60 20.26 3.59
N ARG A 232 -3.95 19.91 4.84
CA ARG A 232 -3.30 20.46 6.03
C ARG A 232 -1.93 19.82 6.26
N PHE A 233 -1.05 19.96 5.29
CA PHE A 233 0.18 19.17 5.14
C PHE A 233 1.16 19.26 6.31
N VAL A 234 1.17 20.35 7.10
CA VAL A 234 2.01 20.47 8.32
C VAL A 234 1.49 19.50 9.39
N GLU A 235 0.18 19.49 9.64
CA GLU A 235 -0.46 18.57 10.58
C GLU A 235 -0.26 17.10 10.15
N GLU A 236 -0.40 16.82 8.86
CA GLU A 236 -0.16 15.49 8.30
C GLU A 236 1.30 15.05 8.47
N MET A 237 2.25 15.94 8.23
CA MET A 237 3.66 15.66 8.46
C MET A 237 3.95 15.37 9.95
N CYS A 238 3.37 16.15 10.88
CA CYS A 238 3.48 15.89 12.32
C CYS A 238 2.89 14.52 12.68
N LYS A 239 1.75 14.14 12.09
CA LYS A 239 1.16 12.81 12.24
C LYS A 239 2.13 11.70 11.81
N MET A 240 2.79 11.84 10.64
CA MET A 240 3.75 10.82 10.18
C MET A 240 4.96 10.71 11.10
N ARG A 241 5.47 11.82 11.61
CA ARG A 241 6.55 11.82 12.60
C ARG A 241 6.13 11.14 13.90
N ALA A 242 4.93 11.45 14.41
CA ALA A 242 4.37 10.78 15.58
C ALA A 242 4.19 9.28 15.38
N PHE A 243 3.76 8.83 14.20
CA PHE A 243 3.70 7.41 13.86
C PHE A 243 5.07 6.72 13.98
N VAL A 244 6.13 7.37 13.50
CA VAL A 244 7.50 6.81 13.58
C VAL A 244 7.92 6.62 15.02
N GLU A 245 7.72 7.62 15.88
CA GLU A 245 8.10 7.59 17.29
C GLU A 245 7.29 6.56 18.08
N LEU A 246 5.97 6.60 17.98
CA LEU A 246 5.09 5.69 18.71
C LEU A 246 5.24 4.24 18.25
N TRP A 247 5.45 3.98 16.96
CA TRP A 247 5.68 2.63 16.48
C TRP A 247 7.00 2.05 16.99
N ASP A 248 8.08 2.85 17.02
CA ASP A 248 9.35 2.42 17.60
C ASP A 248 9.19 2.10 19.10
N GLU A 249 8.51 2.96 19.85
CA GLU A 249 8.24 2.76 21.27
C GLU A 249 7.41 1.48 21.52
N ILE A 250 6.26 1.33 20.83
CA ILE A 250 5.38 0.17 20.99
C ILE A 250 6.12 -1.13 20.66
N THR A 251 6.85 -1.16 19.56
CA THR A 251 7.52 -2.39 19.13
C THR A 251 8.70 -2.75 20.02
N ARG A 252 9.39 -1.75 20.58
CA ARG A 252 10.46 -1.95 21.55
C ARG A 252 9.92 -2.39 22.91
N GLU A 253 8.95 -1.67 23.47
CA GLU A 253 8.53 -1.85 24.85
C GLU A 253 7.51 -2.99 25.04
N ARG A 254 6.54 -3.10 24.13
CA ARG A 254 5.50 -4.13 24.22
C ARG A 254 5.96 -5.48 23.66
N TYR A 255 6.73 -5.47 22.57
CA TYR A 255 7.11 -6.69 21.85
C TYR A 255 8.59 -7.07 22.00
N GLY A 256 9.40 -6.22 22.61
CA GLY A 256 10.79 -6.52 22.90
C GLY A 256 11.71 -6.55 21.67
N VAL A 257 11.29 -5.96 20.54
CA VAL A 257 12.05 -5.96 19.29
C VAL A 257 13.35 -5.17 19.43
N GLN A 258 14.50 -5.83 19.23
CA GLN A 258 15.81 -5.21 19.42
C GLN A 258 16.37 -4.57 18.14
N ASP A 259 16.17 -5.19 16.98
CA ASP A 259 16.66 -4.64 15.72
C ASP A 259 15.87 -3.39 15.30
N ALA A 260 16.55 -2.25 15.28
CA ALA A 260 15.97 -0.99 14.84
C ALA A 260 15.42 -1.03 13.40
N LYS A 261 15.91 -1.94 12.53
CA LYS A 261 15.35 -2.11 11.18
C LYS A 261 13.95 -2.71 11.24
N MET A 262 13.69 -3.61 12.17
CA MET A 262 12.38 -4.27 12.36
C MET A 262 11.37 -3.32 13.01
N ARG A 263 11.82 -2.31 13.78
CA ARG A 263 10.97 -1.30 14.38
C ARG A 263 10.58 -0.14 13.47
N ARG A 264 11.11 -0.09 12.24
CA ARG A 264 10.82 1.02 11.32
C ARG A 264 9.35 1.09 10.97
N PHE A 265 8.75 2.25 11.20
CA PHE A 265 7.44 2.56 10.63
C PHE A 265 7.55 2.66 9.10
N ARG A 266 6.90 1.76 8.40
CA ARG A 266 6.93 1.69 6.93
C ARG A 266 5.53 1.84 6.40
N TYR A 267 5.30 2.86 5.62
CA TYR A 267 3.97 3.13 5.10
C TYR A 267 3.98 3.52 3.62
N GLY A 268 2.90 3.14 2.96
CA GLY A 268 2.42 3.78 1.75
C GLY A 268 1.36 4.82 2.08
N VAL A 269 1.12 5.72 1.17
CA VAL A 269 0.10 6.75 1.31
C VAL A 269 -0.64 6.93 0.00
N GLN A 270 -1.94 7.10 0.09
CA GLN A 270 -2.71 7.81 -0.90
C GLN A 270 -3.07 9.17 -0.31
N VAL A 271 -2.70 10.24 -1.01
CA VAL A 271 -3.12 11.56 -0.59
C VAL A 271 -4.62 11.73 -0.84
N ASN A 272 -5.26 12.56 -0.04
CA ASN A 272 -6.70 12.62 0.10
C ASN A 272 -7.38 13.18 -1.16
N SER A 273 -8.45 12.54 -1.62
CA SER A 273 -9.29 13.07 -2.69
C SER A 273 -10.50 13.86 -2.20
N LEU A 274 -10.85 13.77 -0.91
CA LEU A 274 -12.01 14.47 -0.33
C LEU A 274 -11.87 16.00 -0.37
N GLY A 275 -10.65 16.52 -0.38
CA GLY A 275 -10.36 17.94 -0.51
C GLY A 275 -10.42 18.48 -1.94
N LEU A 276 -10.56 17.60 -2.93
CA LEU A 276 -10.64 17.99 -4.34
C LEU A 276 -12.03 18.55 -4.66
N THR A 277 -12.09 19.54 -5.56
CA THR A 277 -13.32 20.24 -5.89
C THR A 277 -13.64 20.17 -7.38
N GLU A 278 -14.93 20.21 -7.72
CA GLU A 278 -15.40 20.36 -9.08
C GLU A 278 -15.22 21.80 -9.60
N ALA A 279 -15.34 22.77 -8.70
CA ALA A 279 -15.15 24.17 -9.04
C ALA A 279 -13.66 24.47 -9.23
N GLN A 280 -13.28 24.98 -10.40
CA GLN A 280 -11.89 25.26 -10.77
C GLN A 280 -10.99 24.04 -10.53
N PRO A 281 -11.26 22.91 -11.20
CA PRO A 281 -10.61 21.63 -10.91
C PRO A 281 -9.10 21.65 -11.14
N GLU A 282 -8.58 22.57 -11.93
CA GLU A 282 -7.15 22.78 -12.16
C GLU A 282 -6.40 23.08 -10.86
N ASN A 283 -7.05 23.73 -9.89
CA ASN A 283 -6.45 23.99 -8.57
C ASN A 283 -6.23 22.71 -7.75
N ASN A 284 -6.85 21.60 -8.13
CA ASN A 284 -6.60 20.31 -7.46
C ASN A 284 -5.16 19.85 -7.63
N VAL A 285 -4.49 20.20 -8.72
CA VAL A 285 -3.05 19.93 -8.90
C VAL A 285 -2.24 20.52 -7.73
N GLN A 286 -2.52 21.76 -7.33
CA GLN A 286 -1.85 22.42 -6.22
C GLN A 286 -2.17 21.76 -4.87
N ARG A 287 -3.44 21.35 -4.66
CA ARG A 287 -3.85 20.63 -3.45
C ARG A 287 -3.08 19.32 -3.31
N ILE A 288 -3.02 18.52 -4.38
CA ILE A 288 -2.30 17.25 -4.42
C ILE A 288 -0.80 17.45 -4.14
N VAL A 289 -0.18 18.51 -4.66
CA VAL A 289 1.22 18.82 -4.37
C VAL A 289 1.42 19.14 -2.88
N LEU A 290 0.56 19.94 -2.25
CA LEU A 290 0.63 20.24 -0.82
C LEU A 290 0.48 18.97 0.03
N GLU A 291 -0.47 18.12 -0.28
CA GLU A 291 -0.69 16.85 0.39
C GLU A 291 0.53 15.93 0.28
N MET A 292 1.13 15.90 -0.91
CA MET A 292 2.33 15.12 -1.18
C MET A 292 3.54 15.65 -0.37
N LEU A 293 3.66 16.96 -0.18
CA LEU A 293 4.71 17.53 0.67
C LEU A 293 4.58 17.07 2.13
N GLY A 294 3.36 16.92 2.66
CA GLY A 294 3.11 16.42 4.00
C GLY A 294 3.72 15.03 4.29
N VAL A 295 3.94 14.22 3.26
CA VAL A 295 4.45 12.84 3.38
C VAL A 295 5.85 12.63 2.79
N THR A 296 6.44 13.67 2.20
CA THR A 296 7.75 13.56 1.54
C THR A 296 8.83 14.46 2.11
N LEU A 297 8.48 15.61 2.70
CA LEU A 297 9.43 16.60 3.21
C LEU A 297 10.27 16.08 4.37
N SER A 298 9.68 15.44 5.37
CA SER A 298 10.42 14.87 6.50
C SER A 298 11.13 13.59 6.06
N LYS A 299 12.45 13.60 5.99
CA LYS A 299 13.26 12.43 5.62
C LYS A 299 13.04 11.26 6.56
N ASN A 300 12.98 11.54 7.87
CA ASN A 300 12.83 10.51 8.90
C ASN A 300 11.44 9.87 8.93
N ALA A 301 10.43 10.55 8.36
CA ALA A 301 9.05 10.09 8.27
C ALA A 301 8.54 10.01 6.82
N ARG A 302 9.45 9.92 5.83
CA ARG A 302 9.09 9.88 4.41
C ARG A 302 8.38 8.60 4.04
N ALA A 303 7.29 8.71 3.28
CA ALA A 303 6.55 7.59 2.73
C ALA A 303 7.44 6.67 1.87
N ARG A 304 7.21 5.37 1.97
CA ARG A 304 7.89 4.35 1.14
C ARG A 304 7.27 4.19 -0.24
N ALA A 305 5.99 4.45 -0.34
CA ALA A 305 5.24 4.45 -1.60
C ALA A 305 4.21 5.56 -1.57
N VAL A 306 4.02 6.23 -2.69
CA VAL A 306 3.04 7.30 -2.84
C VAL A 306 2.11 7.00 -4.00
N GLN A 307 0.83 7.19 -3.77
CA GLN A 307 -0.24 7.19 -4.76
C GLN A 307 -0.95 8.54 -4.70
N LEU A 308 -1.27 9.09 -5.85
CA LEU A 308 -1.97 10.35 -5.96
C LEU A 308 -3.31 10.12 -6.68
N PRO A 309 -4.39 10.81 -6.27
CA PRO A 309 -5.62 10.85 -7.05
C PRO A 309 -5.37 11.55 -8.39
N ALA A 310 -6.24 11.33 -9.35
CA ALA A 310 -6.23 12.16 -10.55
C ALA A 310 -6.73 13.58 -10.19
N TRP A 311 -6.15 14.59 -10.81
CA TRP A 311 -6.51 15.99 -10.54
C TRP A 311 -8.00 16.31 -10.76
N ASN A 312 -8.63 15.56 -11.66
CA ASN A 312 -10.03 15.69 -12.03
C ASN A 312 -10.94 14.60 -11.43
N GLU A 313 -10.50 13.89 -10.39
CA GLU A 313 -11.26 12.80 -9.78
C GLU A 313 -12.63 13.24 -9.26
N ALA A 314 -12.76 14.50 -8.81
CA ALA A 314 -14.03 15.09 -8.41
C ALA A 314 -15.04 15.22 -9.57
N LEU A 315 -14.61 15.14 -10.82
CA LEU A 315 -15.46 15.21 -12.02
C LEU A 315 -15.91 13.82 -12.51
N GLY A 316 -15.43 12.73 -11.91
CA GLY A 316 -15.73 11.36 -12.29
C GLY A 316 -14.48 10.51 -12.56
N LEU A 317 -14.67 9.37 -13.25
CA LEU A 317 -13.58 8.45 -13.52
C LEU A 317 -12.53 9.09 -14.44
N PRO A 318 -11.24 9.10 -14.05
CA PRO A 318 -10.19 9.73 -14.82
C PRO A 318 -9.87 8.94 -16.09
N ARG A 319 -9.51 9.64 -17.13
CA ARG A 319 -8.96 9.05 -18.36
C ARG A 319 -7.49 8.66 -18.13
N PRO A 320 -6.90 7.79 -18.95
CA PRO A 320 -5.50 7.38 -18.80
C PRO A 320 -4.49 8.53 -18.77
N TRP A 321 -4.74 9.62 -19.52
CA TRP A 321 -3.84 10.77 -19.50
C TRP A 321 -3.99 11.64 -18.24
N ASP A 322 -5.16 11.67 -17.62
CA ASP A 322 -5.38 12.37 -16.35
C ASP A 322 -4.60 11.68 -15.23
N GLN A 323 -4.57 10.35 -15.21
CA GLN A 323 -3.75 9.56 -14.28
C GLN A 323 -2.24 9.76 -14.51
N GLN A 324 -1.82 10.07 -15.72
CA GLN A 324 -0.42 10.36 -16.02
C GLN A 324 0.09 11.59 -15.26
N TRP A 325 -0.75 12.58 -15.00
CA TRP A 325 -0.40 13.75 -14.20
C TRP A 325 0.05 13.35 -12.79
N SER A 326 -0.64 12.41 -12.16
CA SER A 326 -0.29 11.89 -10.84
C SER A 326 1.12 11.30 -10.80
N LEU A 327 1.54 10.60 -11.86
CA LEU A 327 2.91 10.11 -11.98
C LEU A 327 3.91 11.25 -12.21
N ARG A 328 3.57 12.21 -13.09
CA ARG A 328 4.47 13.35 -13.39
C ARG A 328 4.70 14.26 -12.20
N LEU A 329 3.67 14.55 -11.39
CA LEU A 329 3.83 15.30 -10.14
C LEU A 329 4.87 14.66 -9.21
N GLN A 330 4.83 13.35 -9.06
CA GLN A 330 5.80 12.63 -8.26
C GLN A 330 7.23 12.73 -8.84
N GLN A 331 7.35 12.60 -10.15
CA GLN A 331 8.65 12.68 -10.85
C GLN A 331 9.26 14.09 -10.76
N VAL A 332 8.45 15.14 -10.94
CA VAL A 332 8.92 16.53 -10.78
C VAL A 332 9.45 16.74 -9.36
N LEU A 333 8.70 16.32 -8.34
CA LEU A 333 9.12 16.51 -6.96
C LEU A 333 10.38 15.69 -6.63
N ALA A 334 10.49 14.45 -7.11
CA ALA A 334 11.63 13.58 -6.81
C ALA A 334 12.90 13.91 -7.62
N PHE A 335 12.76 14.32 -8.88
CA PHE A 335 13.89 14.40 -9.78
C PHE A 335 14.30 15.83 -10.17
N GLU A 336 13.37 16.78 -10.15
CA GLU A 336 13.64 18.16 -10.52
C GLU A 336 13.87 19.06 -9.31
N SER A 337 13.34 18.69 -8.11
CA SER A 337 13.61 19.41 -6.87
C SER A 337 14.83 18.85 -6.12
N ASP A 338 15.27 19.56 -5.09
CA ASP A 338 16.35 19.18 -4.18
C ASP A 338 15.88 18.41 -2.93
N LEU A 339 14.60 18.02 -2.87
CA LEU A 339 13.97 17.39 -1.71
C LEU A 339 14.72 16.14 -1.21
N LEU A 340 15.35 15.41 -2.09
CA LEU A 340 16.08 14.17 -1.77
C LEU A 340 17.57 14.39 -1.45
N GLU A 341 18.04 15.63 -1.40
CA GLU A 341 19.46 15.97 -1.24
C GLU A 341 19.85 16.31 0.20
N TYR A 342 18.87 16.59 1.07
CA TYR A 342 19.11 17.04 2.43
C TYR A 342 18.70 16.03 3.49
N ASP A 343 19.28 16.15 4.67
CA ASP A 343 18.82 15.48 5.88
C ASP A 343 17.47 16.04 6.34
N ASP A 344 16.90 15.49 7.41
CA ASP A 344 15.57 15.91 7.86
C ASP A 344 15.59 17.39 8.32
N ILE A 345 14.96 18.24 7.53
CA ILE A 345 14.91 19.70 7.78
C ILE A 345 14.06 20.09 8.98
N PHE A 346 13.34 19.14 9.59
CA PHE A 346 12.50 19.35 10.77
C PHE A 346 13.14 18.79 12.05
N GLU A 347 14.37 18.30 11.99
CA GLU A 347 15.07 17.84 13.17
C GLU A 347 15.32 19.04 14.11
N GLY A 348 14.87 18.90 15.38
CA GLY A 348 14.92 19.99 16.35
C GLY A 348 13.85 21.09 16.18
N SER A 349 12.88 20.91 15.29
CA SER A 349 11.75 21.85 15.16
C SER A 349 10.89 21.87 16.43
N HIS A 350 10.37 23.05 16.77
CA HIS A 350 9.44 23.25 17.89
C HIS A 350 7.97 23.03 17.48
N VAL A 351 7.68 22.73 16.23
CA VAL A 351 6.29 22.57 15.73
C VAL A 351 5.83 21.11 15.87
#